data_713bb9bebdbb31e1440d5be8d048aa1f
#
_entry.id   713bb9bebdbb31e1440d5be8d048aa1f
#
_cell.length_a   1.000
_cell.length_b   1.000
_cell.length_c   1.000
_cell.angle_alpha   90.00
_cell.angle_beta   90.00
_cell.angle_gamma   90.00
#
_symmetry.space_group_name_H-M   'P 1'
#
loop_
_entity.id
_entity.type
_entity.pdbx_description
1 polymer ?
#
loop_
_entity_poly.entity_id
_entity_poly.type
_entity_poly.pdbx_seq_one_letter_code
_entity_poly.pdbx_strand_id
1 'polypeptide(L)'
;MNELQRVQFEILCEFITVCKKLDLQYYLICGSALGAEKYKGFIPWDDDIDVALPRSDYLRFIEEGQKLLPDYYFLQNCKTDKNYHHFCSKIRDSRTTYVESDQKNINMHHGVFIDIIPLDLLPDDKHFSIKYRFFRICQLIHLKSPETYKNIIKFVLRPFVPISVVYSVFEKYLNKYSSKTLSEYCNFHNAKNNRLYMHKDIYGKGINAVFEGKDVVIPERIDEYLTLYYDDWRAELPEEQKAGHHYYEVLDLERPYTDYIEKTTHNGRRMKLRKTKKSIG
;
A
#
# COMPACT_ATOMS: atom_id res chain seq x y z
N MET A 1 -20.03 0.93 7.65
CA MET A 1 -19.24 1.01 6.37
C MET A 1 -19.98 1.82 5.33
N ASN A 2 -19.29 2.68 4.57
CA ASN A 2 -19.77 3.25 3.33
C ASN A 2 -19.54 2.26 2.16
N GLU A 3 -19.98 2.61 0.94
CA GLU A 3 -19.87 1.71 -0.23
C GLU A 3 -18.41 1.41 -0.63
N LEU A 4 -17.52 2.41 -0.57
CA LEU A 4 -16.08 2.21 -0.83
C LEU A 4 -15.47 1.25 0.18
N GLN A 5 -15.71 1.49 1.47
CA GLN A 5 -15.24 0.64 2.56
C GLN A 5 -15.77 -0.80 2.42
N ARG A 6 -17.00 -0.99 1.92
CA ARG A 6 -17.54 -2.33 1.68
C ARG A 6 -16.74 -3.08 0.61
N VAL A 7 -16.40 -2.43 -0.50
CA VAL A 7 -15.58 -3.06 -1.55
C VAL A 7 -14.17 -3.39 -1.01
N GLN A 8 -13.57 -2.48 -0.25
CA GLN A 8 -12.25 -2.72 0.37
C GLN A 8 -12.31 -3.87 1.39
N PHE A 9 -13.37 -3.98 2.16
CA PHE A 9 -13.59 -5.08 3.08
C PHE A 9 -13.75 -6.43 2.35
N GLU A 10 -14.43 -6.47 1.22
CA GLU A 10 -14.51 -7.67 0.38
C GLU A 10 -13.12 -8.11 -0.10
N ILE A 11 -12.27 -7.17 -0.52
CA ILE A 11 -10.86 -7.46 -0.89
C ILE A 11 -10.08 -7.98 0.32
N LEU A 12 -10.25 -7.38 1.50
CA LEU A 12 -9.61 -7.84 2.75
C LEU A 12 -10.01 -9.28 3.09
N CYS A 13 -11.27 -9.65 2.93
CA CYS A 13 -11.74 -11.00 3.18
C CYS A 13 -11.06 -12.03 2.28
N GLU A 14 -10.86 -11.72 1.01
CA GLU A 14 -10.12 -12.59 0.08
C GLU A 14 -8.63 -12.64 0.40
N PHE A 15 -8.01 -11.50 0.74
CA PHE A 15 -6.63 -11.48 1.22
C PHE A 15 -6.43 -12.41 2.43
N ILE A 16 -7.31 -12.34 3.43
CA ILE A 16 -7.26 -13.21 4.62
C ILE A 16 -7.43 -14.68 4.23
N THR A 17 -8.32 -14.96 3.28
CA THR A 17 -8.55 -16.31 2.78
C THR A 17 -7.30 -16.88 2.12
N VAL A 18 -6.59 -16.09 1.31
CA VAL A 18 -5.32 -16.48 0.69
C VAL A 18 -4.23 -16.68 1.74
N CYS A 19 -4.11 -15.75 2.71
CA CYS A 19 -3.14 -15.90 3.81
C CYS A 19 -3.35 -17.19 4.60
N LYS A 20 -4.61 -17.54 4.90
CA LYS A 20 -4.94 -18.81 5.59
C LYS A 20 -4.58 -20.04 4.75
N LYS A 21 -4.86 -20.04 3.45
CA LYS A 21 -4.51 -21.15 2.55
C LYS A 21 -3.01 -21.37 2.42
N LEU A 22 -2.23 -20.30 2.48
CA LEU A 22 -0.78 -20.33 2.35
C LEU A 22 -0.06 -20.39 3.71
N ASP A 23 -0.78 -20.41 4.83
CA ASP A 23 -0.21 -20.34 6.19
C ASP A 23 0.78 -19.17 6.32
N LEU A 24 0.30 -17.94 6.02
CA LEU A 24 1.08 -16.70 6.07
C LEU A 24 0.71 -15.87 7.29
N GLN A 25 1.73 -15.32 7.94
CA GLN A 25 1.55 -14.31 8.98
C GLN A 25 1.24 -12.97 8.34
N TYR A 26 0.20 -12.29 8.82
CA TYR A 26 -0.13 -10.92 8.43
C TYR A 26 -0.61 -10.11 9.64
N TYR A 27 -0.66 -8.78 9.47
CA TYR A 27 -1.22 -7.85 10.45
C TYR A 27 -2.00 -6.77 9.72
N LEU A 28 -3.14 -6.34 10.26
CA LEU A 28 -3.64 -5.01 9.97
C LEU A 28 -2.68 -3.99 10.61
N ILE A 29 -2.39 -2.90 9.91
CA ILE A 29 -1.46 -1.87 10.39
C ILE A 29 -2.07 -0.48 10.23
N CYS A 30 -1.38 0.56 10.69
CA CYS A 30 -1.78 1.96 10.50
C CYS A 30 -3.23 2.23 10.94
N GLY A 31 -3.99 2.94 10.12
CA GLY A 31 -5.41 3.25 10.33
C GLY A 31 -6.27 2.01 10.52
N SER A 32 -5.98 0.94 9.77
CA SER A 32 -6.72 -0.32 9.86
C SER A 32 -6.54 -1.02 11.21
N ALA A 33 -5.33 -0.97 11.81
CA ALA A 33 -5.10 -1.50 13.16
C ALA A 33 -5.82 -0.66 14.23
N LEU A 34 -5.76 0.67 14.10
CA LEU A 34 -6.50 1.58 14.98
C LEU A 34 -8.02 1.36 14.86
N GLY A 35 -8.51 1.17 13.63
CA GLY A 35 -9.90 0.85 13.35
C GLY A 35 -10.35 -0.44 14.03
N ALA A 36 -9.56 -1.51 13.87
CA ALA A 36 -9.83 -2.80 14.52
C ALA A 36 -9.86 -2.67 16.06
N GLU A 37 -8.91 -1.94 16.65
CA GLU A 37 -8.81 -1.80 18.10
C GLU A 37 -9.90 -0.89 18.67
N LYS A 38 -10.07 0.31 18.12
CA LYS A 38 -10.94 1.35 18.69
C LYS A 38 -12.40 1.25 18.22
N TYR A 39 -12.62 0.94 16.92
CA TYR A 39 -13.95 1.00 16.29
C TYR A 39 -14.53 -0.38 15.96
N LYS A 40 -13.73 -1.46 16.08
CA LYS A 40 -14.07 -2.82 15.65
C LYS A 40 -14.44 -2.92 14.16
N GLY A 41 -13.89 -1.99 13.37
CA GLY A 41 -14.14 -1.81 11.94
C GLY A 41 -13.34 -0.64 11.41
N PHE A 42 -13.81 -0.04 10.32
CA PHE A 42 -13.18 1.18 9.80
C PHE A 42 -13.24 2.33 10.79
N ILE A 43 -12.22 3.17 10.77
CA ILE A 43 -12.38 4.55 11.24
C ILE A 43 -13.43 5.20 10.32
N PRO A 44 -14.48 5.89 10.84
CA PRO A 44 -15.63 6.31 10.02
C PRO A 44 -15.30 7.14 8.78
N TRP A 45 -14.21 7.88 8.80
CA TRP A 45 -13.75 8.76 7.70
C TRP A 45 -12.54 8.20 6.94
N ASP A 46 -12.09 6.97 7.24
CA ASP A 46 -10.98 6.33 6.56
C ASP A 46 -11.39 5.80 5.18
N ASP A 47 -10.48 5.82 4.24
CA ASP A 47 -10.71 5.49 2.83
C ASP A 47 -9.71 4.46 2.27
N ASP A 48 -8.96 3.76 3.14
CA ASP A 48 -8.05 2.69 2.77
C ASP A 48 -8.02 1.53 3.78
N ILE A 49 -7.38 0.44 3.40
CA ILE A 49 -6.99 -0.68 4.28
C ILE A 49 -5.53 -0.97 4.04
N ASP A 50 -4.78 -0.97 5.13
CA ASP A 50 -3.38 -1.33 5.18
C ASP A 50 -3.17 -2.69 5.85
N VAL A 51 -2.57 -3.64 5.13
CA VAL A 51 -2.09 -4.90 5.69
C VAL A 51 -0.59 -5.04 5.53
N ALA A 52 0.06 -5.72 6.46
CA ALA A 52 1.49 -5.98 6.39
C ALA A 52 1.81 -7.46 6.57
N LEU A 53 2.85 -7.93 5.89
CA LEU A 53 3.40 -9.27 6.05
C LEU A 53 4.91 -9.20 6.28
N PRO A 54 5.50 -10.04 7.15
CA PRO A 54 6.93 -10.25 7.18
C PRO A 54 7.46 -10.55 5.77
N ARG A 55 8.67 -10.09 5.43
CA ARG A 55 9.21 -10.19 4.05
C ARG A 55 9.09 -11.57 3.43
N SER A 56 9.36 -12.64 4.18
CA SER A 56 9.23 -14.02 3.68
C SER A 56 7.79 -14.33 3.23
N ASP A 57 6.82 -13.97 4.06
CA ASP A 57 5.41 -14.25 3.81
C ASP A 57 4.86 -13.33 2.71
N TYR A 58 5.32 -12.07 2.68
CA TYR A 58 5.03 -11.17 1.57
C TYR A 58 5.48 -11.74 0.23
N LEU A 59 6.72 -12.26 0.13
CA LEU A 59 7.23 -12.83 -1.12
C LEU A 59 6.44 -14.07 -1.56
N ARG A 60 6.07 -14.95 -0.62
CA ARG A 60 5.19 -16.09 -0.90
C ARG A 60 3.81 -15.63 -1.38
N PHE A 61 3.25 -14.62 -0.73
CA PHE A 61 1.97 -14.03 -1.17
C PHE A 61 2.06 -13.48 -2.59
N ILE A 62 3.13 -12.75 -2.94
CA ILE A 62 3.32 -12.20 -4.30
C ILE A 62 3.50 -13.28 -5.36
N GLU A 63 4.14 -14.40 -5.02
CA GLU A 63 4.41 -15.50 -5.95
C GLU A 63 3.16 -16.38 -6.19
N GLU A 64 2.41 -16.67 -5.14
CA GLU A 64 1.32 -17.66 -5.15
C GLU A 64 -0.07 -17.02 -5.11
N GLY A 65 -0.20 -15.82 -4.51
CA GLY A 65 -1.49 -15.21 -4.18
C GLY A 65 -2.39 -14.94 -5.38
N GLN A 66 -1.83 -14.45 -6.51
CA GLN A 66 -2.66 -14.16 -7.70
C GLN A 66 -3.43 -15.40 -8.20
N LYS A 67 -2.87 -16.59 -8.06
CA LYS A 67 -3.49 -17.86 -8.50
C LYS A 67 -4.64 -18.30 -7.59
N LEU A 68 -4.69 -17.78 -6.38
CA LEU A 68 -5.67 -18.12 -5.35
C LEU A 68 -6.76 -17.06 -5.19
N LEU A 69 -6.51 -15.86 -5.70
CA LEU A 69 -7.50 -14.79 -5.76
C LEU A 69 -8.50 -15.04 -6.88
N PRO A 70 -9.76 -14.60 -6.73
CA PRO A 70 -10.71 -14.51 -7.83
C PRO A 70 -10.16 -13.73 -9.04
N ASP A 71 -10.52 -14.10 -10.26
CA ASP A 71 -9.98 -13.55 -11.51
C ASP A 71 -10.18 -12.04 -11.67
N TYR A 72 -11.18 -11.47 -11.01
CA TYR A 72 -11.43 -10.03 -11.03
C TYR A 72 -10.56 -9.24 -10.04
N TYR A 73 -9.77 -9.91 -9.19
CA TYR A 73 -8.76 -9.25 -8.37
C TYR A 73 -7.38 -9.31 -9.02
N PHE A 74 -6.75 -8.19 -9.10
CA PHE A 74 -5.42 -8.02 -9.69
C PHE A 74 -4.39 -7.69 -8.61
N LEU A 75 -3.38 -8.55 -8.46
CA LEU A 75 -2.25 -8.32 -7.57
C LEU A 75 -1.24 -7.40 -8.24
N GLN A 76 -1.36 -6.11 -7.98
CA GLN A 76 -0.53 -5.06 -8.55
C GLN A 76 0.77 -4.88 -7.77
N ASN A 77 1.89 -4.92 -8.49
CA ASN A 77 3.22 -4.55 -8.01
C ASN A 77 4.09 -4.13 -9.19
N CYS A 78 5.34 -3.73 -8.97
CA CYS A 78 6.24 -3.28 -10.04
C CYS A 78 6.62 -4.38 -11.06
N LYS A 79 6.32 -5.66 -10.81
CA LYS A 79 6.56 -6.79 -11.73
C LYS A 79 5.33 -7.08 -12.60
N THR A 80 4.13 -6.94 -12.03
CA THR A 80 2.84 -7.21 -12.72
C THR A 80 2.32 -6.00 -13.45
N ASP A 81 2.63 -4.79 -12.98
CA ASP A 81 2.26 -3.51 -13.60
C ASP A 81 3.49 -2.61 -13.74
N LYS A 82 4.03 -2.53 -14.96
CA LYS A 82 5.30 -1.86 -15.26
C LYS A 82 5.35 -0.37 -14.93
N ASN A 83 4.20 0.29 -14.80
CA ASN A 83 4.10 1.71 -14.49
C ASN A 83 3.81 1.96 -13.00
N TYR A 84 3.60 0.90 -12.23
CA TYR A 84 3.43 0.98 -10.80
C TYR A 84 4.77 1.32 -10.11
N HIS A 85 4.78 2.34 -9.25
CA HIS A 85 6.01 2.92 -8.72
C HIS A 85 6.06 2.99 -7.18
N HIS A 86 5.21 2.21 -6.51
CA HIS A 86 5.24 2.07 -5.05
C HIS A 86 6.04 0.83 -4.62
N PHE A 87 6.68 0.89 -3.45
CA PHE A 87 7.44 -0.23 -2.86
C PHE A 87 6.54 -1.07 -1.94
N CYS A 88 5.32 -1.28 -2.34
CA CYS A 88 4.34 -2.17 -1.74
C CYS A 88 3.57 -2.85 -2.88
N SER A 89 2.68 -3.76 -2.55
CA SER A 89 1.70 -4.30 -3.51
C SER A 89 0.30 -3.82 -3.16
N LYS A 90 -0.61 -3.95 -4.11
CA LYS A 90 -2.04 -3.70 -3.90
C LYS A 90 -2.83 -4.90 -4.43
N ILE A 91 -3.91 -5.28 -3.79
CA ILE A 91 -4.96 -6.07 -4.46
C ILE A 91 -5.99 -5.07 -4.94
N ARG A 92 -6.27 -5.11 -6.26
CA ARG A 92 -7.22 -4.20 -6.91
C ARG A 92 -8.42 -4.96 -7.45
N ASP A 93 -9.61 -4.41 -7.27
CA ASP A 93 -10.83 -4.93 -7.89
C ASP A 93 -10.97 -4.37 -9.31
N SER A 94 -10.82 -5.24 -10.32
CA SER A 94 -10.87 -4.88 -11.73
C SER A 94 -12.28 -4.48 -12.22
N ARG A 95 -13.31 -4.72 -11.43
CA ARG A 95 -14.70 -4.37 -11.73
C ARG A 95 -15.03 -2.91 -11.41
N THR A 96 -14.11 -2.21 -10.74
CA THR A 96 -14.31 -0.89 -10.17
C THR A 96 -13.31 0.12 -10.72
N THR A 97 -13.52 1.39 -10.39
CA THR A 97 -12.63 2.51 -10.72
C THR A 97 -12.31 3.31 -9.46
N TYR A 98 -11.02 3.53 -9.21
CA TYR A 98 -10.51 4.44 -8.20
C TYR A 98 -9.24 5.10 -8.73
N VAL A 99 -9.41 6.24 -9.42
CA VAL A 99 -8.28 6.97 -10.02
C VAL A 99 -7.81 8.04 -9.05
N GLU A 100 -6.71 7.75 -8.36
CA GLU A 100 -6.06 8.70 -7.45
C GLU A 100 -5.56 9.93 -8.23
N SER A 101 -5.78 11.14 -7.69
CA SER A 101 -5.55 12.41 -8.38
C SER A 101 -4.10 12.62 -8.83
N ASP A 102 -3.13 12.15 -8.05
CA ASP A 102 -1.70 12.22 -8.37
C ASP A 102 -1.28 11.19 -9.43
N GLN A 103 -2.08 10.14 -9.64
CA GLN A 103 -1.82 9.01 -10.55
C GLN A 103 -2.69 9.03 -11.82
N LYS A 104 -3.57 10.01 -11.97
CA LYS A 104 -4.57 10.11 -13.05
C LYS A 104 -4.04 10.04 -14.49
N ASN A 105 -2.75 10.27 -14.69
CA ASN A 105 -2.13 10.23 -16.00
C ASN A 105 -1.20 9.03 -16.19
N ILE A 106 -1.15 8.12 -15.22
CA ILE A 106 -0.28 6.93 -15.27
C ILE A 106 -1.10 5.77 -15.78
N ASN A 107 -0.66 5.14 -16.87
CA ASN A 107 -1.31 3.95 -17.42
C ASN A 107 -0.95 2.72 -16.60
N MET A 108 -1.73 2.48 -15.56
CA MET A 108 -1.64 1.33 -14.67
C MET A 108 -3.05 0.90 -14.28
N HIS A 109 -3.19 -0.14 -13.48
CA HIS A 109 -4.47 -0.56 -12.96
C HIS A 109 -5.02 0.45 -11.93
N HIS A 110 -6.29 0.84 -12.04
CA HIS A 110 -6.95 1.85 -11.21
C HIS A 110 -8.27 1.36 -10.58
N GLY A 111 -8.39 0.09 -10.23
CA GLY A 111 -9.51 -0.40 -9.43
C GLY A 111 -9.38 -0.01 -7.95
N VAL A 112 -10.48 -0.11 -7.19
CA VAL A 112 -10.46 0.00 -5.71
C VAL A 112 -9.46 -1.02 -5.15
N PHE A 113 -8.80 -0.70 -4.05
CA PHE A 113 -7.65 -1.46 -3.56
C PHE A 113 -7.56 -1.55 -2.04
N ILE A 114 -6.71 -2.48 -1.59
CA ILE A 114 -6.06 -2.48 -0.29
C ILE A 114 -4.54 -2.48 -0.48
N ASP A 115 -3.80 -1.92 0.46
CA ASP A 115 -2.35 -1.90 0.44
C ASP A 115 -1.76 -3.12 1.16
N ILE A 116 -0.77 -3.76 0.52
CA ILE A 116 -0.02 -4.91 1.07
C ILE A 116 1.43 -4.50 1.24
N ILE A 117 1.85 -4.32 2.48
CA ILE A 117 3.11 -3.71 2.83
C ILE A 117 4.09 -4.77 3.36
N PRO A 118 5.30 -4.88 2.80
CA PRO A 118 6.33 -5.75 3.36
C PRO A 118 6.90 -5.17 4.65
N LEU A 119 7.01 -5.99 5.70
CA LEU A 119 7.81 -5.70 6.88
C LEU A 119 9.21 -6.28 6.68
N ASP A 120 10.17 -5.40 6.52
CA ASP A 120 11.57 -5.76 6.35
C ASP A 120 12.32 -5.66 7.67
N LEU A 121 13.27 -6.55 7.90
CA LEU A 121 14.21 -6.39 9.00
C LEU A 121 15.16 -5.24 8.69
N LEU A 122 15.36 -4.35 9.66
CA LEU A 122 16.28 -3.23 9.52
C LEU A 122 17.72 -3.75 9.41
N PRO A 123 18.42 -3.51 8.28
CA PRO A 123 19.78 -3.97 8.11
C PRO A 123 20.75 -3.39 9.12
N ASP A 124 21.58 -4.22 9.72
CA ASP A 124 22.71 -3.87 10.60
C ASP A 124 23.96 -3.40 9.82
N ASP A 125 23.77 -2.92 8.60
CA ASP A 125 24.82 -2.46 7.69
C ASP A 125 25.16 -0.98 7.95
N LYS A 126 26.43 -0.70 8.31
CA LYS A 126 26.92 0.67 8.50
C LYS A 126 26.69 1.62 7.32
N HIS A 127 26.51 1.07 6.12
CA HIS A 127 26.21 1.83 4.90
C HIS A 127 24.72 1.85 4.54
N PHE A 128 23.86 1.28 5.38
CA PHE A 128 22.41 1.20 5.12
C PHE A 128 21.80 2.57 4.82
N SER A 129 22.11 3.58 5.64
CA SER A 129 21.55 4.94 5.45
C SER A 129 21.88 5.54 4.07
N ILE A 130 23.08 5.29 3.53
CA ILE A 130 23.49 5.76 2.20
C ILE A 130 22.74 5.00 1.13
N LYS A 131 22.65 3.67 1.23
CA LYS A 131 21.92 2.81 0.29
C LYS A 131 20.43 3.17 0.27
N TYR A 132 19.85 3.38 1.43
CA TYR A 132 18.46 3.77 1.56
C TYR A 132 18.18 5.17 0.98
N ARG A 133 19.06 6.15 1.24
CA ARG A 133 18.97 7.49 0.60
C ARG A 133 19.02 7.40 -0.92
N PHE A 134 19.93 6.59 -1.46
CA PHE A 134 20.00 6.36 -2.90
C PHE A 134 18.71 5.74 -3.45
N PHE A 135 18.21 4.69 -2.80
CA PHE A 135 16.93 4.09 -3.13
C PHE A 135 15.79 5.13 -3.12
N ARG A 136 15.71 5.96 -2.09
CA ARG A 136 14.69 7.02 -2.00
C ARG A 136 14.82 8.07 -3.09
N ILE A 137 16.01 8.48 -3.47
CA ILE A 137 16.23 9.40 -4.60
C ILE A 137 15.71 8.77 -5.90
N CYS A 138 16.05 7.51 -6.17
CA CYS A 138 15.55 6.80 -7.33
C CYS A 138 14.01 6.72 -7.34
N GLN A 139 13.39 6.43 -6.20
CA GLN A 139 11.94 6.40 -6.06
C GLN A 139 11.31 7.79 -6.30
N LEU A 140 11.89 8.87 -5.75
CA LEU A 140 11.42 10.23 -5.92
C LEU A 140 11.46 10.71 -7.38
N ILE A 141 12.31 10.14 -8.24
CA ILE A 141 12.32 10.42 -9.68
C ILE A 141 11.00 10.00 -10.33
N HIS A 142 10.33 8.97 -9.80
CA HIS A 142 9.07 8.47 -10.33
C HIS A 142 7.83 9.14 -9.72
N LEU A 143 7.95 9.78 -8.57
CA LEU A 143 6.85 10.50 -7.94
C LEU A 143 6.67 11.89 -8.57
N LYS A 144 5.43 12.37 -8.63
CA LYS A 144 5.11 13.71 -9.08
C LYS A 144 5.60 14.76 -8.07
N SER A 145 6.13 15.87 -8.54
CA SER A 145 6.49 17.03 -7.72
C SER A 145 5.49 18.16 -7.92
N PRO A 146 5.25 19.01 -6.91
CA PRO A 146 4.45 20.24 -7.07
C PRO A 146 5.06 21.17 -8.11
N GLU A 147 6.39 21.29 -8.16
CA GLU A 147 7.09 22.21 -9.05
C GLU A 147 7.30 21.61 -10.44
N THR A 148 6.88 22.36 -11.46
CA THR A 148 6.92 21.95 -12.87
C THR A 148 8.34 21.63 -13.36
N TYR A 149 9.34 22.43 -13.00
CA TYR A 149 10.73 22.22 -13.43
C TYR A 149 11.32 20.91 -12.89
N LYS A 150 10.99 20.53 -11.65
CA LYS A 150 11.41 19.25 -11.07
C LYS A 150 10.80 18.07 -11.84
N ASN A 151 9.57 18.20 -12.32
CA ASN A 151 8.94 17.16 -13.13
C ASN A 151 9.61 16.99 -14.50
N ILE A 152 10.12 18.08 -15.10
CA ILE A 152 10.89 18.03 -16.37
C ILE A 152 12.20 17.24 -16.13
N ILE A 153 12.96 17.58 -15.09
CA ILE A 153 14.20 16.87 -14.74
C ILE A 153 13.91 15.39 -14.49
N LYS A 154 12.89 15.08 -13.70
CA LYS A 154 12.48 13.69 -13.43
C LYS A 154 12.08 12.95 -14.71
N PHE A 155 11.38 13.61 -15.61
CA PHE A 155 11.00 13.01 -16.89
C PHE A 155 12.22 12.59 -17.72
N VAL A 156 13.27 13.43 -17.76
CA VAL A 156 14.55 13.12 -18.45
C VAL A 156 15.29 11.97 -17.77
N LEU A 157 15.26 11.89 -16.43
CA LEU A 157 16.00 10.88 -15.67
C LEU A 157 15.30 9.51 -15.63
N ARG A 158 13.98 9.45 -15.72
CA ARG A 158 13.19 8.20 -15.61
C ARG A 158 13.65 7.04 -16.52
N PRO A 159 14.02 7.26 -17.80
CA PRO A 159 14.50 6.17 -18.65
C PRO A 159 15.79 5.51 -18.15
N PHE A 160 16.62 6.25 -17.43
CA PHE A 160 17.91 5.78 -16.90
C PHE A 160 17.78 5.14 -15.52
N VAL A 161 16.62 5.27 -14.87
CA VAL A 161 16.33 4.74 -13.53
C VAL A 161 15.04 3.93 -13.59
N PRO A 162 15.05 2.71 -14.17
CA PRO A 162 13.86 1.86 -14.23
C PRO A 162 13.45 1.43 -12.82
N ILE A 163 12.27 1.82 -12.37
CA ILE A 163 11.84 1.63 -10.97
C ILE A 163 11.78 0.14 -10.58
N SER A 164 11.37 -0.73 -11.49
CA SER A 164 11.33 -2.18 -11.26
C SER A 164 12.73 -2.76 -10.98
N VAL A 165 13.76 -2.25 -11.65
CA VAL A 165 15.14 -2.66 -11.40
C VAL A 165 15.60 -2.15 -10.04
N VAL A 166 15.33 -0.88 -9.71
CA VAL A 166 15.66 -0.27 -8.41
C VAL A 166 15.03 -1.08 -7.28
N TYR A 167 13.75 -1.43 -7.40
CA TYR A 167 13.03 -2.22 -6.40
C TYR A 167 13.60 -3.64 -6.30
N SER A 168 13.87 -4.29 -7.42
CA SER A 168 14.48 -5.64 -7.41
C SER A 168 15.85 -5.67 -6.75
N VAL A 169 16.68 -4.65 -7.00
CA VAL A 169 18.00 -4.53 -6.36
C VAL A 169 17.86 -4.29 -4.86
N PHE A 170 16.97 -3.38 -4.46
CA PHE A 170 16.75 -3.08 -3.05
C PHE A 170 16.10 -4.25 -2.31
N GLU A 171 15.12 -4.92 -2.91
CA GLU A 171 14.51 -6.14 -2.39
C GLU A 171 15.55 -7.25 -2.17
N LYS A 172 16.43 -7.49 -3.16
CA LYS A 172 17.54 -8.45 -3.02
C LYS A 172 18.51 -8.07 -1.90
N TYR A 173 18.76 -6.78 -1.73
CA TYR A 173 19.57 -6.29 -0.63
C TYR A 173 18.92 -6.57 0.72
N LEU A 174 17.63 -6.25 0.90
CA LEU A 174 16.89 -6.50 2.14
C LEU A 174 16.75 -8.00 2.45
N ASN A 175 16.55 -8.83 1.43
CA ASN A 175 16.45 -10.29 1.60
C ASN A 175 17.70 -10.93 2.21
N LYS A 176 18.87 -10.33 2.11
CA LYS A 176 20.09 -10.84 2.79
C LYS A 176 19.97 -10.77 4.31
N TYR A 177 19.02 -9.97 4.81
CA TYR A 177 18.79 -9.76 6.24
C TYR A 177 17.56 -10.49 6.76
N SER A 178 16.70 -11.02 5.89
CA SER A 178 15.45 -11.67 6.27
C SER A 178 15.61 -12.92 7.17
N SER A 179 16.78 -13.58 7.10
CA SER A 179 17.10 -14.75 7.93
C SER A 179 17.98 -14.42 9.14
N LYS A 180 18.34 -13.14 9.35
CA LYS A 180 19.20 -12.73 10.45
C LYS A 180 18.40 -12.54 11.75
N THR A 181 19.10 -12.64 12.88
CA THR A 181 18.56 -12.39 14.22
C THR A 181 18.49 -10.88 14.51
N LEU A 182 17.82 -10.14 13.64
CA LEU A 182 17.60 -8.71 13.81
C LEU A 182 16.31 -8.46 14.58
N SER A 183 16.26 -7.36 15.31
CA SER A 183 15.19 -7.07 16.27
C SER A 183 14.15 -6.07 15.79
N GLU A 184 14.42 -5.34 14.70
CA GLU A 184 13.56 -4.25 14.26
C GLU A 184 12.97 -4.51 12.88
N TYR A 185 11.67 -4.32 12.75
CA TYR A 185 10.98 -4.22 11.47
C TYR A 185 10.96 -2.78 10.98
N CYS A 186 11.03 -2.62 9.68
CA CYS A 186 10.90 -1.35 8.98
C CYS A 186 9.87 -1.45 7.85
N ASN A 187 9.01 -0.45 7.76
CA ASN A 187 8.11 -0.24 6.63
C ASN A 187 8.74 0.78 5.67
N PHE A 188 9.43 0.32 4.62
CA PHE A 188 10.08 1.19 3.64
C PHE A 188 9.11 1.85 2.63
N HIS A 189 7.85 1.50 2.65
CA HIS A 189 6.83 2.14 1.81
C HIS A 189 6.57 3.58 2.29
N ASN A 190 6.42 3.79 3.60
CA ASN A 190 5.98 5.06 4.19
C ASN A 190 7.12 5.84 4.88
N ALA A 191 8.27 5.96 4.24
CA ALA A 191 9.51 6.47 4.81
C ALA A 191 9.57 7.98 5.12
N LYS A 192 8.45 8.64 5.41
CA LYS A 192 8.46 10.07 5.76
C LYS A 192 8.81 10.37 7.21
N ASN A 193 8.71 9.41 8.12
CA ASN A 193 8.90 9.63 9.56
C ASN A 193 9.79 8.57 10.20
N ASN A 194 10.56 8.95 11.23
CA ASN A 194 11.35 8.04 12.08
C ASN A 194 10.50 7.00 12.85
N ARG A 195 9.17 7.03 12.72
CA ARG A 195 8.18 6.09 13.27
C ARG A 195 8.12 4.75 12.54
N LEU A 196 9.02 4.52 11.59
CA LEU A 196 9.01 3.35 10.70
C LEU A 196 9.73 2.14 11.28
N TYR A 197 10.50 2.33 12.34
CA TYR A 197 11.27 1.28 12.98
C TYR A 197 10.57 0.87 14.27
N MET A 198 10.17 -0.39 14.35
CA MET A 198 9.55 -0.95 15.54
C MET A 198 10.19 -2.29 15.86
N HIS A 199 10.40 -2.54 17.16
CA HIS A 199 10.87 -3.84 17.58
C HIS A 199 9.89 -4.92 17.12
N LYS A 200 10.41 -6.01 16.55
CA LYS A 200 9.57 -7.10 16.00
C LYS A 200 8.63 -7.71 17.03
N ASP A 201 9.00 -7.69 18.32
CA ASP A 201 8.17 -8.20 19.40
C ASP A 201 6.88 -7.38 19.62
N ILE A 202 6.82 -6.14 19.10
CA ILE A 202 5.58 -5.36 19.09
C ILE A 202 4.56 -6.02 18.17
N TYR A 203 5.02 -6.53 17.03
CA TYR A 203 4.17 -7.31 16.12
C TYR A 203 3.93 -8.72 16.68
N GLY A 204 4.96 -9.36 17.23
CA GLY A 204 4.91 -10.70 17.82
C GLY A 204 4.27 -11.73 16.90
N LYS A 205 3.45 -12.61 17.47
CA LYS A 205 2.57 -13.53 16.70
C LYS A 205 1.27 -12.86 16.25
N GLY A 206 1.05 -11.63 16.71
CA GLY A 206 -0.21 -10.93 16.57
C GLY A 206 -1.28 -11.45 17.54
N ILE A 207 -2.31 -10.64 17.69
CA ILE A 207 -3.52 -11.01 18.44
C ILE A 207 -4.74 -10.94 17.56
N ASN A 208 -5.75 -11.74 17.86
CA ASN A 208 -7.03 -11.67 17.16
C ASN A 208 -7.79 -10.43 17.60
N ALA A 209 -8.34 -9.73 16.62
CA ALA A 209 -9.26 -8.61 16.77
C ALA A 209 -10.45 -8.80 15.83
N VAL A 210 -11.45 -7.95 15.97
CA VAL A 210 -12.60 -7.93 15.07
C VAL A 210 -12.53 -6.67 14.20
N PHE A 211 -12.78 -6.83 12.89
CA PHE A 211 -12.89 -5.75 11.94
C PHE A 211 -14.13 -5.99 11.07
N GLU A 212 -15.17 -5.16 11.19
CA GLU A 212 -16.47 -5.32 10.51
C GLU A 212 -17.06 -6.73 10.66
N GLY A 213 -16.95 -7.31 11.87
CA GLY A 213 -17.45 -8.65 12.16
C GLY A 213 -16.57 -9.80 11.68
N LYS A 214 -15.41 -9.53 11.08
CA LYS A 214 -14.43 -10.52 10.65
C LYS A 214 -13.27 -10.62 11.63
N ASP A 215 -12.82 -11.84 11.95
CA ASP A 215 -11.59 -12.06 12.70
C ASP A 215 -10.39 -11.65 11.84
N VAL A 216 -9.57 -10.80 12.40
CA VAL A 216 -8.33 -10.26 11.82
C VAL A 216 -7.18 -10.37 12.81
N VAL A 217 -5.96 -10.21 12.32
CA VAL A 217 -4.75 -10.18 13.16
C VAL A 217 -4.21 -8.77 13.20
N ILE A 218 -3.92 -8.27 14.41
CA ILE A 218 -3.26 -6.97 14.66
C ILE A 218 -1.98 -7.21 15.46
N PRO A 219 -1.05 -6.23 15.56
CA PRO A 219 0.16 -6.36 16.35
C PRO A 219 -0.12 -6.82 17.79
N GLU A 220 0.73 -7.70 18.32
CA GLU A 220 0.54 -8.32 19.64
C GLU A 220 0.53 -7.30 20.78
N ARG A 221 1.44 -6.29 20.71
CA ARG A 221 1.49 -5.17 21.64
C ARG A 221 0.78 -3.97 21.03
N ILE A 222 -0.52 -4.12 20.76
CA ILE A 222 -1.30 -3.13 20.00
C ILE A 222 -1.26 -1.73 20.63
N ASP A 223 -1.31 -1.63 21.95
CA ASP A 223 -1.25 -0.35 22.63
C ASP A 223 0.09 0.37 22.41
N GLU A 224 1.19 -0.37 22.52
CA GLU A 224 2.54 0.15 22.26
C GLU A 224 2.68 0.53 20.77
N TYR A 225 2.17 -0.31 19.85
CA TYR A 225 2.16 -0.05 18.42
C TYR A 225 1.44 1.26 18.09
N LEU A 226 0.22 1.43 18.57
CA LEU A 226 -0.59 2.61 18.29
C LEU A 226 -0.04 3.87 18.97
N THR A 227 0.52 3.74 20.16
CA THR A 227 1.17 4.87 20.85
C THR A 227 2.41 5.34 20.08
N LEU A 228 3.24 4.43 19.57
CA LEU A 228 4.39 4.79 18.73
C LEU A 228 3.98 5.42 17.40
N TYR A 229 2.82 5.04 16.85
CA TYR A 229 2.35 5.50 15.55
C TYR A 229 1.57 6.82 15.61
N TYR A 230 0.72 6.98 16.63
CA TYR A 230 -0.27 8.06 16.74
C TYR A 230 -0.15 8.90 18.04
N ASP A 231 0.84 8.65 18.89
CA ASP A 231 0.98 9.26 20.22
C ASP A 231 -0.24 8.93 21.11
N ASP A 232 -1.12 9.88 21.40
CA ASP A 232 -2.36 9.64 22.14
C ASP A 232 -3.49 9.16 21.20
N TRP A 233 -3.42 7.90 20.77
CA TRP A 233 -4.37 7.29 19.83
C TRP A 233 -5.80 7.15 20.41
N ARG A 234 -5.95 7.25 21.74
CA ARG A 234 -7.24 7.17 22.41
C ARG A 234 -8.01 8.48 22.35
N ALA A 235 -7.30 9.60 22.19
CA ALA A 235 -7.91 10.90 22.05
C ALA A 235 -8.83 10.96 20.83
N GLU A 236 -9.90 11.73 20.93
CA GLU A 236 -10.73 12.04 19.78
C GLU A 236 -10.05 13.10 18.91
N LEU A 237 -10.03 12.85 17.59
CA LEU A 237 -9.55 13.84 16.64
C LEU A 237 -10.53 15.02 16.53
N PRO A 238 -10.04 16.27 16.41
CA PRO A 238 -10.86 17.40 16.02
C PRO A 238 -11.63 17.13 14.72
N GLU A 239 -12.84 17.64 14.57
CA GLU A 239 -13.71 17.38 13.40
C GLU A 239 -13.02 17.78 12.07
N GLU A 240 -12.24 18.87 12.07
CA GLU A 240 -11.50 19.34 10.91
C GLU A 240 -10.37 18.39 10.45
N GLN A 241 -9.96 17.43 11.28
CA GLN A 241 -8.96 16.41 10.97
C GLN A 241 -9.59 15.06 10.58
N LYS A 242 -10.91 14.94 10.71
CA LYS A 242 -11.67 13.74 10.35
C LYS A 242 -11.98 13.74 8.85
N ALA A 243 -10.99 13.41 8.03
CA ALA A 243 -11.14 13.32 6.58
C ALA A 243 -10.30 12.16 6.01
N GLY A 244 -10.76 11.58 4.91
CA GLY A 244 -10.00 10.60 4.16
C GLY A 244 -8.70 11.19 3.60
N HIS A 245 -7.73 10.33 3.35
CA HIS A 245 -6.37 10.74 2.94
C HIS A 245 -6.13 10.67 1.44
N HIS A 246 -7.05 10.03 0.69
CA HIS A 246 -6.92 9.82 -0.73
C HIS A 246 -7.86 10.74 -1.53
N TYR A 247 -7.25 11.61 -2.35
CA TYR A 247 -7.99 12.42 -3.31
C TYR A 247 -8.09 11.67 -4.63
N TYR A 248 -9.30 11.55 -5.18
CA TYR A 248 -9.55 10.87 -6.45
C TYR A 248 -10.16 11.80 -7.50
N GLU A 249 -9.91 11.49 -8.77
CA GLU A 249 -10.53 12.15 -9.92
C GLU A 249 -11.78 11.42 -10.37
N VAL A 250 -11.78 10.09 -10.23
CA VAL A 250 -12.91 9.21 -10.58
C VAL A 250 -13.03 8.13 -9.54
N LEU A 251 -14.22 7.99 -8.97
CA LEU A 251 -14.63 6.85 -8.16
C LEU A 251 -15.91 6.28 -8.79
N ASP A 252 -15.87 5.00 -9.16
CA ASP A 252 -17.03 4.25 -9.65
C ASP A 252 -16.91 2.80 -9.20
N LEU A 253 -17.84 2.34 -8.39
CA LEU A 253 -17.80 1.02 -7.76
C LEU A 253 -18.46 -0.07 -8.61
N GLU A 254 -19.07 0.31 -9.76
CA GLU A 254 -19.81 -0.59 -10.64
C GLU A 254 -19.19 -0.74 -12.03
N ARG A 255 -18.21 0.12 -12.38
CA ARG A 255 -17.58 0.12 -13.70
C ARG A 255 -16.06 0.03 -13.62
N PRO A 256 -15.43 -0.75 -14.51
CA PRO A 256 -14.00 -0.89 -14.59
C PRO A 256 -13.33 0.42 -15.06
N TYR A 257 -12.14 0.69 -14.53
CA TYR A 257 -11.38 1.89 -14.90
C TYR A 257 -11.09 1.99 -16.40
N THR A 258 -11.08 0.88 -17.12
CA THR A 258 -10.87 0.83 -18.57
C THR A 258 -11.94 1.59 -19.35
N ASP A 259 -13.15 1.72 -18.82
CA ASP A 259 -14.24 2.49 -19.42
C ASP A 259 -13.99 4.00 -19.41
N TYR A 260 -13.10 4.45 -18.52
CA TYR A 260 -12.73 5.85 -18.32
C TYR A 260 -11.46 6.25 -19.07
N ILE A 261 -10.74 5.31 -19.68
CA ILE A 261 -9.54 5.60 -20.46
C ILE A 261 -9.95 6.02 -21.88
N GLU A 262 -9.52 7.24 -22.30
CA GLU A 262 -9.72 7.75 -23.66
C GLU A 262 -8.58 7.31 -24.58
N LYS A 263 -7.32 7.46 -24.14
CA LYS A 263 -6.12 7.11 -24.91
C LYS A 263 -4.93 6.79 -24.02
N THR A 264 -4.10 5.88 -24.49
CA THR A 264 -2.75 5.64 -23.94
C THR A 264 -1.71 6.22 -24.90
N THR A 265 -0.56 6.66 -24.38
CA THR A 265 0.55 7.13 -25.24
C THR A 265 1.21 5.97 -25.97
N HIS A 266 1.94 6.26 -27.07
CA HIS A 266 2.67 5.27 -27.88
C HIS A 266 3.59 4.35 -27.03
N ASN A 267 4.17 4.87 -25.94
CA ASN A 267 5.01 4.09 -25.02
C ASN A 267 4.21 3.39 -23.90
N GLY A 268 2.88 3.45 -23.94
CA GLY A 268 1.99 2.81 -22.93
C GLY A 268 2.16 3.31 -21.49
N ARG A 269 2.88 4.42 -21.25
CA ARG A 269 3.17 4.93 -19.90
C ARG A 269 2.17 5.94 -19.38
N ARG A 270 1.46 6.62 -20.27
CA ARG A 270 0.47 7.65 -19.90
C ARG A 270 -0.89 7.28 -20.43
N MET A 271 -1.90 7.59 -19.68
CA MET A 271 -3.28 7.52 -20.10
C MET A 271 -3.93 8.91 -20.03
N LYS A 272 -5.02 9.07 -20.75
CA LYS A 272 -5.89 10.25 -20.68
C LYS A 272 -7.27 9.76 -20.29
N LEU A 273 -7.81 10.32 -19.22
CA LEU A 273 -9.18 10.06 -18.79
C LEU A 273 -10.17 10.78 -19.71
N ARG A 274 -11.28 10.11 -20.01
CA ARG A 274 -12.44 10.75 -20.62
C ARG A 274 -12.94 11.86 -19.69
N LYS A 275 -13.34 12.99 -20.27
CA LYS A 275 -14.05 14.03 -19.52
C LYS A 275 -15.41 13.47 -19.12
N THR A 276 -15.53 13.02 -17.88
CA THR A 276 -16.83 12.71 -17.31
C THR A 276 -17.55 14.03 -17.03
N LYS A 277 -18.80 14.18 -17.46
CA LYS A 277 -19.66 15.21 -16.89
C LYS A 277 -19.71 14.90 -15.39
N LYS A 278 -19.21 15.82 -14.54
CA LYS A 278 -19.31 15.71 -13.10
C LYS A 278 -20.80 15.43 -12.78
N SER A 279 -21.09 14.26 -12.29
CA SER A 279 -22.28 14.05 -11.50
C SER A 279 -22.01 14.75 -10.16
N ILE A 280 -22.45 15.99 -10.06
CA ILE A 280 -22.59 16.69 -8.79
C ILE A 280 -23.73 15.98 -8.09
N GLY A 281 -23.43 15.22 -7.05
CA GLY A 281 -24.34 14.65 -6.10
C GLY A 281 -23.81 14.93 -4.73
#